data_1b530b66a4cb58c194f3fb99ef3e4ac2
#
_entry.id   1b530b66a4cb58c194f3fb99ef3e4ac2
#
_cell.length_a   1.000
_cell.length_b   1.000
_cell.length_c   1.000
_cell.angle_alpha   90.00
_cell.angle_beta   90.00
_cell.angle_gamma   90.00
#
_symmetry.space_group_name_H-M   'P 1'
#
loop_
_entity.id
_entity.type
_entity.pdbx_description
1 polymer ?
#
loop_
_entity_poly.entity_id
_entity_poly.type
_entity_poly.pdbx_seq_one_letter_code
_entity_poly.pdbx_strand_id
1 'polypeptide(L)'
;MFEKAVIYATNAHNGQTRKGTNLPFIIHPMEVAAIVAAMTLDQDMLCAAVLHDVVEDCDGISIEDIRREFGDIVASYVYQESEDKSKTWVXXXXXYDRFLKEPCIPQR
;
A
#
# COMPACT_ATOMS: atom_id res chain seq x y z
N MET A 1 -8.47 8.93 9.81
CA MET A 1 -8.41 7.53 9.38
C MET A 1 -7.16 7.19 8.61
N PHE A 2 -6.77 8.02 7.68
CA PHE A 2 -5.55 7.77 6.93
C PHE A 2 -4.33 7.72 7.84
N GLU A 3 -4.29 8.61 8.82
CA GLU A 3 -3.14 8.64 9.74
C GLU A 3 -3.02 7.32 10.49
N LYS A 4 -4.14 6.73 10.87
CA LYS A 4 -4.12 5.44 11.54
C LYS A 4 -3.53 4.37 10.61
N ALA A 5 -3.90 4.44 9.33
CA ALA A 5 -3.38 3.47 8.37
C ALA A 5 -1.87 3.62 8.20
N VAL A 6 -1.38 4.85 8.20
CA VAL A 6 0.06 5.08 8.07
C VAL A 6 0.81 4.51 9.28
N ILE A 7 0.27 4.74 10.47
CA ILE A 7 0.90 4.22 11.68
C ILE A 7 0.89 2.69 11.66
N TYR A 8 -0.22 2.11 11.26
CA TYR A 8 -0.34 0.66 11.21
C TYR A 8 0.68 0.07 10.23
N ALA A 9 0.77 0.66 9.05
CA ALA A 9 1.70 0.17 8.04
C ALA A 9 3.15 0.35 8.49
N THR A 10 3.44 1.48 9.12
CA THR A 10 4.80 1.74 9.59
C THR A 10 5.22 0.68 10.61
N ASN A 11 4.32 0.36 11.53
CA ASN A 11 4.63 -0.66 12.53
C ASN A 11 4.74 -2.03 11.90
N ALA A 12 3.88 -2.34 10.95
CA ALA A 12 3.89 -3.65 10.31
C ALA A 12 5.16 -3.87 9.51
N HIS A 13 5.64 -2.85 8.84
CA HIS A 13 6.85 -2.96 8.02
C HIS A 13 8.12 -2.65 8.78
N ASN A 14 8.01 -2.47 10.08
CA ASN A 14 9.17 -2.10 10.88
C ASN A 14 10.31 -3.09 10.66
N GLY A 15 11.48 -2.59 10.37
CA GLY A 15 12.63 -3.45 10.16
C GLY A 15 12.83 -3.89 8.73
N GLN A 16 11.85 -3.68 7.86
CA GLN A 16 12.00 -4.03 6.45
C GLN A 16 12.61 -2.86 5.70
N THR A 17 13.40 -3.17 4.69
CA THR A 17 13.99 -2.14 3.85
C THR A 17 13.60 -2.37 2.40
N ARG A 18 13.73 -1.33 1.60
CA ARG A 18 13.47 -1.44 0.18
C ARG A 18 14.59 -2.26 -0.44
N LYS A 19 14.22 -3.09 -1.40
CA LYS A 19 15.15 -3.98 -2.03
C LYS A 19 16.36 -3.23 -2.56
N GLY A 20 17.53 -3.70 -2.18
CA GLY A 20 18.76 -3.11 -2.67
C GLY A 20 19.18 -1.83 -1.98
N THR A 21 18.51 -1.45 -0.92
CA THR A 21 18.83 -0.21 -0.22
C THR A 21 18.74 -0.41 1.28
N ASN A 22 19.11 0.63 2.03
CA ASN A 22 18.92 0.64 3.46
C ASN A 22 17.71 1.48 3.86
N LEU A 23 16.95 1.95 2.88
CA LEU A 23 15.81 2.81 3.19
C LEU A 23 14.66 1.99 3.75
N PRO A 24 13.94 2.54 4.72
CA PRO A 24 12.80 1.82 5.30
C PRO A 24 11.76 1.50 4.24
N PHE A 25 11.21 0.30 4.30
CA PHE A 25 10.24 -0.11 3.29
C PHE A 25 9.01 0.77 3.25
N ILE A 26 8.63 1.36 4.38
CA ILE A 26 7.43 2.19 4.43
C ILE A 26 7.44 3.31 3.39
N ILE A 27 8.61 3.71 2.92
CA ILE A 27 8.68 4.75 1.91
C ILE A 27 7.89 4.35 0.66
N HIS A 28 7.92 3.08 0.27
CA HIS A 28 7.20 2.64 -0.91
C HIS A 28 5.68 2.80 -0.77
N PRO A 29 5.03 2.26 0.26
CA PRO A 29 3.60 2.51 0.37
C PRO A 29 3.25 3.97 0.53
N MET A 30 4.14 4.77 1.11
CA MET A 30 3.88 6.20 1.19
C MET A 30 3.90 6.85 -0.18
N GLU A 31 4.80 6.41 -1.05
CA GLU A 31 4.84 6.91 -2.42
C GLU A 31 3.56 6.54 -3.17
N VAL A 32 3.10 5.31 -2.99
CA VAL A 32 1.87 4.87 -3.62
C VAL A 32 0.70 5.70 -3.13
N ALA A 33 0.64 5.96 -1.83
CA ALA A 33 -0.44 6.76 -1.28
C ALA A 33 -0.42 8.18 -1.85
N ALA A 34 0.77 8.75 -2.02
CA ALA A 34 0.87 10.09 -2.56
C ALA A 34 0.35 10.16 -3.99
N ILE A 35 0.64 9.13 -4.79
CA ILE A 35 0.15 9.07 -6.16
C ILE A 35 -1.37 8.94 -6.18
N VAL A 36 -1.90 8.07 -5.34
CA VAL A 36 -3.35 7.88 -5.28
C VAL A 36 -4.03 9.15 -4.80
N ALA A 37 -3.40 9.86 -3.87
CA ALA A 37 -3.98 11.10 -3.36
C ALA A 37 -4.11 12.17 -4.44
N ALA A 38 -3.28 12.09 -5.46
CA ALA A 38 -3.38 13.03 -6.58
C ALA A 38 -4.56 12.70 -7.48
N MET A 39 -5.13 11.50 -7.35
CA MET A 39 -6.18 11.06 -8.24
C MET A 39 -7.55 10.94 -7.60
N THR A 40 -7.63 10.92 -6.28
CA THR A 40 -8.90 10.69 -5.63
C THR A 40 -8.96 11.35 -4.25
N LEU A 41 -10.18 11.65 -3.83
CA LEU A 41 -10.40 12.15 -2.47
C LEU A 41 -10.95 11.05 -1.57
N ASP A 42 -11.04 9.83 -2.06
CA ASP A 42 -11.60 8.72 -1.31
C ASP A 42 -10.61 8.24 -0.25
N GLN A 43 -10.87 8.52 1.01
CA GLN A 43 -9.96 8.14 2.08
C GLN A 43 -9.83 6.64 2.23
N ASP A 44 -10.88 5.89 1.91
CA ASP A 44 -10.77 4.43 1.99
C ASP A 44 -9.75 3.93 0.99
N MET A 45 -9.72 4.54 -0.19
CA MET A 45 -8.74 4.15 -1.19
C MET A 45 -7.33 4.56 -0.78
N LEU A 46 -7.18 5.73 -0.16
CA LEU A 46 -5.88 6.16 0.33
C LEU A 46 -5.36 5.22 1.42
N CYS A 47 -6.25 4.80 2.31
CA CYS A 47 -5.84 3.85 3.35
C CYS A 47 -5.41 2.54 2.72
N ALA A 48 -6.16 2.06 1.74
CA ALA A 48 -5.80 0.82 1.09
C ALA A 48 -4.46 0.94 0.37
N ALA A 49 -4.17 2.11 -0.18
CA ALA A 49 -2.91 2.33 -0.87
C ALA A 49 -1.72 2.14 0.06
N VAL A 50 -1.83 2.68 1.28
CA VAL A 50 -0.71 2.57 2.21
C VAL A 50 -0.67 1.21 2.88
N LEU A 51 -1.78 0.47 2.86
CA LEU A 51 -1.86 -0.83 3.52
C LEU A 51 -1.67 -2.02 2.56
N HIS A 52 -1.61 -1.76 1.26
CA HIS A 52 -1.73 -2.87 0.33
C HIS A 52 -0.61 -3.90 0.44
N ASP A 53 0.59 -3.50 0.83
CA ASP A 53 1.68 -4.46 0.99
C ASP A 53 1.72 -5.11 2.36
N VAL A 54 0.93 -4.62 3.31
CA VAL A 54 1.00 -5.15 4.66
C VAL A 54 0.60 -6.62 4.70
N VAL A 55 -0.47 -6.96 4.02
CA VAL A 55 -0.94 -8.34 4.03
C VAL A 55 0.03 -9.26 3.30
N GLU A 56 0.61 -8.78 2.21
CA GLU A 56 1.50 -9.62 1.43
C GLU A 56 2.88 -9.78 2.06
N ASP A 57 3.39 -8.71 2.64
CA ASP A 57 4.78 -8.69 3.06
C ASP A 57 5.01 -8.83 4.55
N CYS A 58 3.97 -8.77 5.35
CA CYS A 58 4.11 -8.84 6.79
C CYS A 58 3.44 -10.09 7.30
N ASP A 59 4.23 -11.03 7.78
CA ASP A 59 3.68 -12.28 8.30
C ASP A 59 2.79 -11.99 9.49
N GLY A 60 1.74 -12.73 9.59
CA GLY A 60 0.88 -12.61 10.76
C GLY A 60 -0.23 -11.58 10.63
N ILE A 61 -0.26 -10.84 9.55
CA ILE A 61 -1.33 -9.88 9.34
C ILE A 61 -2.16 -10.33 8.15
N SER A 62 -3.44 -10.53 8.38
CA SER A 62 -4.34 -11.03 7.33
C SER A 62 -5.30 -9.94 6.91
N ILE A 63 -6.06 -10.24 5.85
CA ILE A 63 -7.06 -9.30 5.39
C ILE A 63 -8.13 -9.11 6.47
N GLU A 64 -8.37 -10.11 7.31
CA GLU A 64 -9.34 -9.95 8.39
C GLU A 64 -8.86 -8.96 9.42
N ASP A 65 -7.57 -8.88 9.64
CA ASP A 65 -7.03 -7.87 10.54
C ASP A 65 -7.29 -6.47 9.98
N ILE A 66 -7.12 -6.32 8.68
CA ILE A 66 -7.38 -5.03 8.04
C ILE A 66 -8.87 -4.68 8.15
N ARG A 67 -9.73 -5.68 7.93
CA ARG A 67 -11.16 -5.45 8.02
C ARG A 67 -11.56 -5.00 9.42
N ARG A 68 -10.99 -5.65 10.42
CA ARG A 68 -11.32 -5.30 11.79
C ARG A 68 -10.85 -3.91 12.17
N GLU A 69 -9.68 -3.51 11.65
CA GLU A 69 -9.12 -2.22 12.02
C GLU A 69 -9.67 -1.06 11.18
N PHE A 70 -9.98 -1.32 9.92
CA PHE A 70 -10.30 -0.23 8.99
C PHE A 70 -11.62 -0.39 8.27
N GLY A 71 -12.29 -1.48 8.46
CA GLY A 71 -13.61 -1.68 7.88
C GLY A 71 -13.61 -2.45 6.57
N ASP A 72 -14.81 -2.81 6.14
CA ASP A 72 -14.97 -3.67 4.98
C ASP A 72 -14.51 -3.04 3.69
N ILE A 73 -14.72 -1.74 3.53
CA ILE A 73 -14.40 -1.08 2.28
C ILE A 73 -12.90 -1.06 2.06
N VAL A 74 -12.15 -0.68 3.09
CA VAL A 74 -10.69 -0.68 2.98
C VAL A 74 -10.19 -2.09 2.73
N ALA A 75 -10.73 -3.06 3.47
CA ALA A 75 -10.29 -4.45 3.31
C ALA A 75 -10.57 -4.94 1.90
N SER A 76 -11.70 -4.54 1.33
CA SER A 76 -12.06 -4.94 -0.01
C SER A 76 -11.04 -4.40 -1.04
N TYR A 77 -10.65 -3.15 -0.90
CA TYR A 77 -9.66 -2.59 -1.81
C TYR A 77 -8.31 -3.30 -1.68
N VAL A 78 -7.90 -3.58 -0.44
CA VAL A 78 -6.63 -4.26 -0.22
C VAL A 78 -6.68 -5.67 -0.81
N TYR A 79 -7.79 -6.35 -0.62
CA TYR A 79 -7.95 -7.70 -1.15
C TYR A 79 -7.84 -7.72 -2.67
N GLN A 80 -8.44 -6.75 -3.33
CA GLN A 80 -8.37 -6.67 -4.79
C GLN A 80 -6.94 -6.49 -5.26
N GLU A 81 -6.18 -5.69 -4.55
CA GLU A 81 -4.79 -5.48 -4.92
C GLU A 81 -3.97 -6.76 -4.75
N SER A 82 -4.28 -7.55 -3.74
CA SER A 82 -3.55 -8.78 -3.49
C SER A 82 -3.93 -9.90 -4.43
N GLU A 83 -5.21 -10.01 -4.74
CA GLU A 83 -5.69 -11.17 -5.47
C GLU A 83 -5.69 -11.03 -6.97
N ASP A 84 -5.86 -9.84 -7.47
CA ASP A 84 -5.95 -9.66 -8.91
C ASP A 84 -5.17 -8.43 -9.33
N LYS A 85 -3.91 -8.61 -9.50
CA LYS A 85 -3.04 -7.48 -9.79
C LYS A 85 -3.26 -6.91 -11.17
N SER A 86 -3.88 -7.68 -12.04
CA SER A 86 -4.12 -7.17 -13.38
C SER A 86 -5.26 -6.15 -13.40
N LYS A 87 -6.06 -6.12 -12.36
CA LYS A 87 -7.20 -5.23 -12.30
C LYS A 87 -7.15 -4.25 -11.15
N THR A 88 -5.97 -4.01 -10.67
CA THR A 88 -5.91 -3.15 -9.51
C THR A 88 -6.33 -1.74 -9.83
N TRP A 89 -6.90 -1.08 -8.85
CA TRP A 89 -7.28 0.30 -9.02
C TRP A 89 -6.06 1.21 -9.13
N VAL A 90 -4.97 0.78 -8.65
CA VAL A 90 -3.71 1.52 -8.76
C VAL A 90 -3.20 1.53 -10.19
N UNK A 91 -3.43 0.62 -10.72
CA UNK A 91 -3.04 0.48 -12.07
C UNK A 91 -3.73 1.46 -12.94
N UNK A 92 -4.62 1.78 -12.49
CA UNK A 92 -5.29 2.79 -13.10
C UNK A 92 -4.47 3.95 -13.32
N UNK A 93 -3.81 3.91 -12.69
CA UNK A 93 -2.95 4.99 -12.71
C UNK A 93 -1.94 4.76 -13.74
N UNK A 94 -2.32 4.27 -14.42
CA UNK A 94 -1.58 3.98 -15.43
C UNK A 94 -0.50 4.88 -15.74
N UNK A 95 -0.82 5.81 -15.66
CA UNK A 95 0.12 6.76 -15.77
C UNK A 95 1.24 6.54 -14.89
N TYR A 96 0.92 6.04 -13.91
CA TYR A 96 1.94 5.87 -12.88
C TYR A 96 2.41 4.44 -12.78
N ASP A 97 2.00 3.61 -13.68
CA ASP A 97 2.26 2.18 -13.57
C ASP A 97 3.75 1.87 -13.45
N ARG A 98 4.57 2.49 -14.26
CA ARG A 98 5.99 2.21 -14.21
C ARG A 98 6.58 2.63 -12.87
N PHE A 99 6.15 3.77 -12.37
CA PHE A 99 6.63 4.28 -11.11
C PHE A 99 6.28 3.34 -9.97
N LEU A 100 5.08 2.80 -10.00
CA LEU A 100 4.63 1.90 -8.97
C LEU A 100 5.33 0.55 -9.03
N LYS A 101 5.59 0.08 -10.22
CA LYS A 101 6.19 -1.24 -10.38
C LYS A 101 7.69 -1.26 -10.18
N GLU A 102 8.30 -0.12 -10.31
CA GLU A 102 9.73 -0.06 -10.14
C GLU A 102 10.06 0.92 -9.06
N PRO A 103 9.58 0.67 -7.92
CA PRO A 103 9.74 1.60 -6.85
C PRO A 103 11.17 1.79 -6.52
N CYS A 104 11.90 0.84 -6.73
CA CYS A 104 13.17 0.94 -6.26
C CYS A 104 13.99 1.71 -7.11
N ILE A 105 13.64 1.72 -8.21
CA ILE A 105 14.32 2.40 -9.06
C ILE A 105 15.52 2.58 -8.56
N PRO A 106 15.77 1.92 -8.21
CA PRO A 106 16.75 1.84 -7.61
C PRO A 106 17.80 2.35 -7.82
N GLN A 107 17.69 2.30 -8.32
CA GLN A 107 18.55 2.59 -8.62
C GLN A 107 18.91 3.70 -8.16
N ARG A 108 18.24 4.18 -7.73
CA ARG A 108 18.66 5.23 -7.21
C ARG A 108 19.62 4.96 -6.28
#